data_e586e0d342830d1adced0a0f14ef47ae
#
_entry.id   e586e0d342830d1adced0a0f14ef47ae
#
_cell.length_a   1.000
_cell.length_b   1.000
_cell.length_c   1.000
_cell.angle_alpha   90.00
_cell.angle_beta   90.00
_cell.angle_gamma   90.00
#
_symmetry.space_group_name_H-M   'P 1'
#
loop_
_entity.id
_entity.type
_entity.pdbx_description
1 polymer ?
#
loop_
_entity_poly.entity_id
_entity_poly.type
_entity_poly.pdbx_seq_one_letter_code
_entity_poly.pdbx_strand_id
1 'polypeptide(L)'
;MQPFSKLPTATLARIRVLAADVDDTITTDGKIPSTTLAGFEALEKARIVVALVTGRPAGWAQALAGYLPGVRVAVAENGLVAFDGRGERRDLGPQRGPEFLAQLAENSARVRGAYSLEVTPDDAFRLFERAFLRPVTFDASALAASQKLVDSGFEVMASSIHIHVRPSGWGKAEGLMAALQPVDAEACTTPDESILFVGDSSNDRSMFARLRRTSVGVRNVSHFLAELGDDLPTFITEAESAKGFAEVVRALLATR
;
A
#
# COMPACT_ATOMS: atom_id res chain seq x y z
N MET A 1 -13.07 -13.99 -3.30
CA MET A 1 -11.63 -14.31 -3.54
C MET A 1 -11.48 -15.76 -3.99
N GLN A 2 -10.59 -16.02 -4.96
CA GLN A 2 -10.20 -17.36 -5.41
C GLN A 2 -8.80 -17.70 -4.89
N PRO A 3 -8.44 -18.98 -4.73
CA PRO A 3 -7.05 -19.34 -4.41
C PRO A 3 -6.09 -18.77 -5.45
N PHE A 4 -4.93 -18.25 -5.02
CA PHE A 4 -3.92 -17.66 -5.91
C PHE A 4 -3.45 -18.63 -7.02
N SER A 5 -3.43 -19.93 -6.72
CA SER A 5 -3.13 -20.97 -7.72
C SER A 5 -4.07 -21.02 -8.93
N LYS A 6 -5.21 -20.31 -8.87
CA LYS A 6 -6.15 -20.16 -10.01
C LYS A 6 -5.83 -18.97 -10.92
N LEU A 7 -4.88 -18.10 -10.55
CA LEU A 7 -4.43 -17.03 -11.46
C LEU A 7 -3.75 -17.65 -12.68
N PRO A 8 -4.24 -17.39 -13.92
CA PRO A 8 -3.72 -18.04 -15.10
C PRO A 8 -2.24 -17.74 -15.37
N THR A 9 -1.45 -18.74 -15.70
CA THR A 9 -0.03 -18.59 -16.07
C THR A 9 0.16 -17.58 -17.21
N ALA A 10 -0.75 -17.55 -18.18
CA ALA A 10 -0.74 -16.58 -19.28
C ALA A 10 -0.89 -15.13 -18.79
N THR A 11 -1.63 -14.88 -17.70
CA THR A 11 -1.71 -13.57 -17.05
C THR A 11 -0.38 -13.24 -16.37
N LEU A 12 0.17 -14.17 -15.57
CA LEU A 12 1.45 -13.99 -14.90
C LEU A 12 2.59 -13.68 -15.89
N ALA A 13 2.61 -14.32 -17.06
CA ALA A 13 3.60 -14.10 -18.09
C ALA A 13 3.60 -12.66 -18.68
N ARG A 14 2.48 -11.91 -18.55
CA ARG A 14 2.36 -10.54 -19.02
C ARG A 14 2.73 -9.48 -17.96
N ILE A 15 2.86 -9.89 -16.71
CA ILE A 15 3.13 -8.95 -15.61
C ILE A 15 4.52 -8.33 -15.78
N ARG A 16 4.58 -7.03 -15.84
CA ARG A 16 5.78 -6.19 -15.94
C ARG A 16 6.16 -5.57 -14.60
N VAL A 17 5.13 -5.30 -13.76
CA VAL A 17 5.29 -4.64 -12.47
C VAL A 17 4.67 -5.51 -11.39
N LEU A 18 5.45 -5.82 -10.36
CA LEU A 18 4.95 -6.34 -9.09
C LEU A 18 4.84 -5.17 -8.11
N ALA A 19 3.63 -4.73 -7.83
CA ALA A 19 3.36 -3.75 -6.80
C ALA A 19 2.98 -4.46 -5.49
N ALA A 20 3.48 -4.00 -4.35
CA ALA A 20 3.19 -4.63 -3.07
C ALA A 20 3.05 -3.59 -1.95
N ASP A 21 2.15 -3.85 -1.01
CA ASP A 21 2.19 -3.22 0.30
C ASP A 21 3.42 -3.69 1.09
N VAL A 22 3.72 -3.02 2.20
CA VAL A 22 4.92 -3.30 3.00
C VAL A 22 4.58 -4.08 4.26
N ASP A 23 3.83 -3.48 5.19
CA ASP A 23 3.54 -4.08 6.48
C ASP A 23 2.62 -5.29 6.33
N ASP A 24 2.95 -6.39 6.99
CA ASP A 24 2.17 -7.64 6.95
C ASP A 24 1.92 -8.21 5.53
N THR A 25 2.60 -7.66 4.52
CA THR A 25 2.62 -8.15 3.13
C THR A 25 4.01 -8.66 2.75
N ILE A 26 5.02 -7.77 2.64
CA ILE A 26 6.41 -8.17 2.37
C ILE A 26 7.22 -8.36 3.65
N THR A 27 6.66 -7.98 4.79
CA THR A 27 7.22 -8.17 6.13
C THR A 27 6.49 -9.28 6.89
N THR A 28 7.12 -9.76 7.97
CA THR A 28 6.52 -10.61 9.00
C THR A 28 7.01 -10.08 10.34
N ASP A 29 6.09 -9.85 11.28
CA ASP A 29 6.40 -9.27 12.59
C ASP A 29 7.23 -7.98 12.49
N GLY A 30 6.89 -7.10 11.56
CA GLY A 30 7.56 -5.82 11.31
C GLY A 30 8.99 -5.94 10.76
N LYS A 31 9.40 -7.12 10.25
CA LYS A 31 10.74 -7.36 9.69
C LYS A 31 10.65 -7.82 8.24
N ILE A 32 11.61 -7.41 7.42
CA ILE A 32 11.78 -7.92 6.05
C ILE A 32 12.62 -9.20 6.12
N PRO A 33 12.05 -10.39 5.82
CA PRO A 33 12.80 -11.64 5.80
C PRO A 33 13.79 -11.69 4.64
N SER A 34 14.85 -12.49 4.79
CA SER A 34 15.84 -12.72 3.72
C SER A 34 15.22 -13.28 2.44
N THR A 35 14.12 -14.05 2.55
CA THR A 35 13.37 -14.57 1.40
C THR A 35 12.73 -13.46 0.57
N THR A 36 12.26 -12.37 1.18
CA THR A 36 11.75 -11.20 0.47
C THR A 36 12.87 -10.50 -0.30
N LEU A 37 14.03 -10.31 0.33
CA LEU A 37 15.20 -9.69 -0.34
C LEU A 37 15.67 -10.52 -1.52
N ALA A 38 15.82 -11.83 -1.35
CA ALA A 38 16.17 -12.74 -2.43
C ALA A 38 15.12 -12.73 -3.56
N GLY A 39 13.85 -12.59 -3.20
CA GLY A 39 12.75 -12.43 -4.16
C GLY A 39 12.90 -11.16 -5.00
N PHE A 40 13.23 -10.04 -4.39
CA PHE A 40 13.46 -8.77 -5.10
C PHE A 40 14.65 -8.85 -6.05
N GLU A 41 15.77 -9.45 -5.62
CA GLU A 41 16.94 -9.68 -6.50
C GLU A 41 16.59 -10.56 -7.71
N ALA A 42 15.77 -11.59 -7.49
CA ALA A 42 15.34 -12.48 -8.58
C ALA A 42 14.39 -11.78 -9.56
N LEU A 43 13.46 -10.95 -9.06
CA LEU A 43 12.56 -10.13 -9.88
C LEU A 43 13.35 -9.12 -10.72
N GLU A 44 14.35 -8.46 -10.15
CA GLU A 44 15.23 -7.55 -10.87
C GLU A 44 15.96 -8.25 -12.03
N LYS A 45 16.54 -9.44 -11.77
CA LYS A 45 17.18 -10.27 -12.82
C LYS A 45 16.19 -10.68 -13.91
N ALA A 46 14.94 -10.93 -13.55
CA ALA A 46 13.84 -11.22 -14.46
C ALA A 46 13.26 -9.98 -15.17
N ARG A 47 13.80 -8.78 -14.89
CA ARG A 47 13.34 -7.49 -15.44
C ARG A 47 11.88 -7.16 -15.08
N ILE A 48 11.42 -7.62 -13.93
CA ILE A 48 10.13 -7.22 -13.36
C ILE A 48 10.37 -6.03 -12.45
N VAL A 49 9.69 -4.92 -12.70
CA VAL A 49 9.75 -3.72 -11.86
C VAL A 49 9.09 -4.02 -10.51
N VAL A 50 9.76 -3.73 -9.42
CA VAL A 50 9.15 -3.76 -8.08
C VAL A 50 8.74 -2.35 -7.69
N ALA A 51 7.46 -2.20 -7.31
CA ALA A 51 6.89 -0.96 -6.78
C ALA A 51 6.33 -1.21 -5.38
N LEU A 52 6.74 -0.45 -4.40
CA LEU A 52 6.20 -0.52 -3.05
C LEU A 52 5.14 0.57 -2.84
N VAL A 53 4.03 0.24 -2.18
CA VAL A 53 2.94 1.20 -1.93
C VAL A 53 2.47 1.05 -0.49
N THR A 54 2.82 1.99 0.36
CA THR A 54 2.67 1.83 1.80
C THR A 54 1.97 3.01 2.48
N GLY A 55 1.36 2.74 3.64
CA GLY A 55 0.92 3.76 4.59
C GLY A 55 2.05 4.28 5.51
N ARG A 56 3.28 3.80 5.34
CA ARG A 56 4.44 4.31 6.08
C ARG A 56 4.79 5.74 5.63
N PRO A 57 5.47 6.51 6.51
CA PRO A 57 5.86 7.89 6.18
C PRO A 57 6.86 8.00 5.04
N ALA A 58 6.96 9.19 4.47
CA ALA A 58 7.84 9.53 3.36
C ALA A 58 9.29 9.06 3.55
N GLY A 59 9.87 9.28 4.75
CA GLY A 59 11.25 8.87 5.02
C GLY A 59 11.48 7.35 4.94
N TRP A 60 10.48 6.54 5.28
CA TRP A 60 10.55 5.08 5.13
C TRP A 60 10.56 4.67 3.65
N ALA A 61 9.65 5.23 2.85
CA ALA A 61 9.57 4.89 1.43
C ALA A 61 10.84 5.32 0.68
N GLN A 62 11.42 6.48 1.02
CA GLN A 62 12.70 6.92 0.47
C GLN A 62 13.83 5.90 0.76
N ALA A 63 13.92 5.44 2.00
CA ALA A 63 14.91 4.44 2.38
C ALA A 63 14.68 3.10 1.66
N LEU A 64 13.43 2.62 1.60
CA LEU A 64 13.09 1.37 0.90
C LEU A 64 13.42 1.45 -0.60
N ALA A 65 13.12 2.59 -1.26
CA ALA A 65 13.47 2.79 -2.67
C ALA A 65 14.98 2.77 -2.91
N GLY A 66 15.76 3.34 -2.00
CA GLY A 66 17.21 3.46 -2.15
C GLY A 66 18.01 2.22 -1.75
N TYR A 67 17.49 1.38 -0.85
CA TYR A 67 18.25 0.26 -0.26
C TYR A 67 17.78 -1.12 -0.70
N LEU A 68 16.54 -1.26 -1.19
CA LEU A 68 16.04 -2.57 -1.60
C LEU A 68 16.34 -2.84 -3.08
N PRO A 69 16.88 -4.04 -3.41
CA PRO A 69 17.16 -4.41 -4.80
C PRO A 69 15.87 -4.44 -5.62
N GLY A 70 15.95 -4.05 -6.89
CA GLY A 70 14.84 -4.09 -7.83
C GLY A 70 13.69 -3.10 -7.59
N VAL A 71 13.66 -2.41 -6.44
CA VAL A 71 12.64 -1.39 -6.16
C VAL A 71 12.92 -0.14 -7.00
N ARG A 72 12.01 0.17 -7.92
CA ARG A 72 12.12 1.31 -8.83
C ARG A 72 11.24 2.48 -8.42
N VAL A 73 10.22 2.21 -7.61
CA VAL A 73 9.26 3.18 -7.09
C VAL A 73 8.86 2.77 -5.69
N ALA A 74 8.80 3.73 -4.78
CA ALA A 74 8.14 3.57 -3.48
C ALA A 74 7.15 4.72 -3.25
N VAL A 75 5.88 4.39 -3.04
CA VAL A 75 4.79 5.33 -2.76
C VAL A 75 4.47 5.26 -1.28
N ALA A 76 4.52 6.39 -0.61
CA ALA A 76 4.27 6.53 0.82
C ALA A 76 2.93 7.22 1.11
N GLU A 77 2.57 7.18 2.39
CA GLU A 77 1.42 7.90 2.93
C GLU A 77 0.15 7.62 2.12
N ASN A 78 -0.05 6.33 1.82
CA ASN A 78 -1.22 5.83 1.09
C ASN A 78 -1.48 6.53 -0.25
N GLY A 79 -0.41 6.90 -0.99
CA GLY A 79 -0.55 7.49 -2.31
C GLY A 79 -0.18 8.97 -2.43
N LEU A 80 0.27 9.62 -1.35
CA LEU A 80 0.44 11.08 -1.31
C LEU A 80 1.85 11.56 -1.68
N VAL A 81 2.85 10.69 -1.64
CA VAL A 81 4.24 11.02 -2.01
C VAL A 81 4.93 9.80 -2.59
N ALA A 82 5.76 10.01 -3.61
CA ALA A 82 6.53 8.94 -4.25
C ALA A 82 8.02 9.25 -4.27
N PHE A 83 8.81 8.18 -4.30
CA PHE A 83 10.25 8.20 -4.49
C PHE A 83 10.63 7.24 -5.62
N ASP A 84 11.52 7.67 -6.50
CA ASP A 84 12.12 6.77 -7.48
C ASP A 84 13.28 5.96 -6.86
N GLY A 85 13.85 5.03 -7.63
CA GLY A 85 14.98 4.21 -7.20
C GLY A 85 16.28 4.99 -6.90
N ARG A 86 16.30 6.30 -7.14
CA ARG A 86 17.39 7.22 -6.76
C ARG A 86 17.07 8.00 -5.48
N GLY A 87 15.85 7.80 -4.93
CA GLY A 87 15.36 8.53 -3.77
C GLY A 87 14.88 9.96 -4.08
N GLU A 88 14.67 10.29 -5.37
CA GLU A 88 14.09 11.57 -5.76
C GLU A 88 12.60 11.61 -5.41
N ARG A 89 12.22 12.65 -4.66
CA ARG A 89 10.85 12.83 -4.15
C ARG A 89 9.95 13.50 -5.19
N ARG A 90 8.72 13.01 -5.29
CA ARG A 90 7.63 13.65 -6.00
C ARG A 90 6.39 13.68 -5.10
N ASP A 91 5.92 14.90 -4.78
CA ASP A 91 4.67 15.11 -4.07
C ASP A 91 3.50 14.86 -5.01
N LEU A 92 2.57 14.01 -4.59
CA LEU A 92 1.38 13.60 -5.36
C LEU A 92 0.11 14.17 -4.75
N GLY A 93 0.14 14.49 -3.46
CA GLY A 93 -0.96 15.04 -2.70
C GLY A 93 -1.21 16.54 -2.94
N PRO A 94 -2.08 17.18 -2.14
CA PRO A 94 -2.39 18.60 -2.26
C PRO A 94 -1.17 19.46 -1.95
N GLN A 95 -1.24 20.75 -2.33
CA GLN A 95 -0.18 21.69 -1.98
C GLN A 95 -0.05 21.84 -0.45
N ARG A 96 1.16 21.59 0.06
CA ARG A 96 1.47 21.73 1.48
C ARG A 96 1.73 23.19 1.86
N GLY A 97 0.64 23.92 2.14
CA GLY A 97 0.71 25.27 2.69
C GLY A 97 0.37 25.30 4.19
N PRO A 98 0.55 26.47 4.86
CA PRO A 98 0.19 26.63 6.27
C PRO A 98 -1.28 26.28 6.57
N GLU A 99 -2.20 26.61 5.68
CA GLU A 99 -3.62 26.28 5.81
C GLU A 99 -3.87 24.78 5.83
N PHE A 100 -3.30 24.04 4.85
CA PHE A 100 -3.39 22.57 4.81
C PHE A 100 -2.87 21.94 6.12
N LEU A 101 -1.70 22.40 6.59
CA LEU A 101 -1.10 21.86 7.82
C LEU A 101 -1.94 22.15 9.07
N ALA A 102 -2.58 23.33 9.13
CA ALA A 102 -3.50 23.68 10.22
C ALA A 102 -4.75 22.78 10.19
N GLN A 103 -5.37 22.60 9.02
CA GLN A 103 -6.54 21.73 8.86
C GLN A 103 -6.20 20.27 9.19
N LEU A 104 -5.06 19.77 8.73
CA LEU A 104 -4.59 18.40 9.05
C LEU A 104 -4.41 18.23 10.56
N ALA A 105 -3.80 19.20 11.23
CA ALA A 105 -3.60 19.15 12.69
C ALA A 105 -4.94 19.15 13.45
N GLU A 106 -5.90 19.99 13.05
CA GLU A 106 -7.21 20.08 13.69
C GLU A 106 -8.04 18.80 13.51
N ASN A 107 -8.14 18.29 12.27
CA ASN A 107 -8.85 17.03 11.97
C ASN A 107 -8.23 15.88 12.75
N SER A 108 -6.91 15.82 12.81
CA SER A 108 -6.17 14.79 13.55
C SER A 108 -6.42 14.87 15.05
N ALA A 109 -6.46 16.07 15.62
CA ALA A 109 -6.73 16.27 17.04
C ALA A 109 -8.14 15.80 17.43
N ARG A 110 -9.15 16.05 16.59
CA ARG A 110 -10.54 15.60 16.80
C ARG A 110 -10.63 14.06 16.84
N VAL A 111 -10.06 13.39 15.86
CA VAL A 111 -10.06 11.91 15.79
C VAL A 111 -9.27 11.31 16.94
N ARG A 112 -8.07 11.84 17.20
CA ARG A 112 -7.23 11.41 18.32
C ARG A 112 -7.94 11.53 19.66
N GLY A 113 -8.59 12.68 19.92
CA GLY A 113 -9.30 12.93 21.17
C GLY A 113 -10.50 12.00 21.37
N ALA A 114 -11.30 11.77 20.32
CA ALA A 114 -12.49 10.95 20.39
C ALA A 114 -12.20 9.47 20.72
N TYR A 115 -11.05 8.95 20.26
CA TYR A 115 -10.66 7.54 20.45
C TYR A 115 -9.45 7.35 21.35
N SER A 116 -8.92 8.40 21.97
CA SER A 116 -7.73 8.37 22.83
C SER A 116 -6.53 7.70 22.15
N LEU A 117 -6.31 8.04 20.88
CA LEU A 117 -5.29 7.38 20.05
C LEU A 117 -3.87 7.83 20.42
N GLU A 118 -2.93 6.89 20.38
CA GLU A 118 -1.51 7.14 20.55
C GLU A 118 -0.88 7.46 19.18
N VAL A 119 -0.07 8.52 19.11
CA VAL A 119 0.67 8.92 17.91
C VAL A 119 1.73 7.87 17.58
N THR A 120 1.89 7.51 16.31
CA THR A 120 2.94 6.57 15.90
C THR A 120 4.32 7.17 16.15
N PRO A 121 5.31 6.34 16.54
CA PRO A 121 6.70 6.82 16.77
C PRO A 121 7.34 7.48 15.54
N ASP A 122 6.86 7.14 14.34
CA ASP A 122 7.36 7.62 13.06
C ASP A 122 6.56 8.79 12.46
N ASP A 123 5.57 9.34 13.19
CA ASP A 123 4.70 10.41 12.69
C ASP A 123 5.49 11.67 12.29
N ALA A 124 6.63 11.93 12.93
CA ALA A 124 7.48 13.07 12.60
C ALA A 124 8.05 13.04 11.17
N PHE A 125 8.07 11.87 10.52
CA PHE A 125 8.55 11.70 9.15
C PHE A 125 7.44 11.78 8.09
N ARG A 126 6.17 12.10 8.52
CA ARG A 126 5.02 12.24 7.63
C ARG A 126 4.91 13.65 7.07
N LEU A 127 4.45 13.73 5.84
CA LEU A 127 4.31 14.99 5.11
C LEU A 127 2.84 15.41 4.94
N PHE A 128 1.94 14.49 4.60
CA PHE A 128 0.59 14.78 4.15
C PHE A 128 -0.50 14.18 5.04
N GLU A 129 -0.17 13.28 5.93
CA GLU A 129 -1.12 12.64 6.84
C GLU A 129 -0.58 12.61 8.28
N ARG A 130 -1.45 12.29 9.24
CA ARG A 130 -1.08 11.92 10.60
C ARG A 130 -1.49 10.49 10.86
N ALA A 131 -0.67 9.76 11.60
CA ALA A 131 -0.95 8.37 11.92
C ALA A 131 -0.92 8.09 13.43
N PHE A 132 -1.81 7.19 13.81
CA PHE A 132 -1.98 6.75 15.18
C PHE A 132 -1.90 5.23 15.24
N LEU A 133 -1.44 4.68 16.35
CA LEU A 133 -1.50 3.24 16.60
C LEU A 133 -2.95 2.78 16.60
N ARG A 134 -3.24 1.68 15.90
CA ARG A 134 -4.58 1.13 15.80
C ARG A 134 -4.85 0.21 17.01
N PRO A 135 -5.72 0.61 17.97
CA PRO A 135 -6.13 -0.29 19.02
C PRO A 135 -7.04 -1.40 18.47
N VAL A 136 -7.01 -2.57 19.09
CA VAL A 136 -7.85 -3.72 18.70
C VAL A 136 -9.35 -3.37 18.68
N THR A 137 -9.76 -2.42 19.50
CA THR A 137 -11.15 -1.93 19.58
C THR A 137 -11.56 -1.02 18.43
N PHE A 138 -10.63 -0.59 17.57
CA PHE A 138 -10.94 0.25 16.41
C PHE A 138 -11.32 -0.62 15.20
N ASP A 139 -12.56 -1.02 15.18
CA ASP A 139 -13.17 -1.87 14.16
C ASP A 139 -13.79 -1.04 13.00
N ALA A 140 -14.48 -1.72 12.09
CA ALA A 140 -15.17 -1.10 10.95
C ALA A 140 -16.25 -0.09 11.39
N SER A 141 -16.90 -0.31 12.53
CA SER A 141 -17.90 0.61 13.08
C SER A 141 -17.23 1.90 13.58
N ALA A 142 -16.13 1.78 14.32
CA ALA A 142 -15.33 2.90 14.77
C ALA A 142 -14.76 3.71 13.59
N LEU A 143 -14.27 3.02 12.55
CA LEU A 143 -13.81 3.67 11.32
C LEU A 143 -14.95 4.45 10.65
N ALA A 144 -16.12 3.87 10.46
CA ALA A 144 -17.28 4.57 9.89
C ALA A 144 -17.74 5.76 10.73
N ALA A 145 -17.70 5.65 12.06
CA ALA A 145 -18.05 6.76 12.95
C ALA A 145 -17.00 7.89 12.92
N SER A 146 -15.72 7.55 12.79
CA SER A 146 -14.63 8.53 12.76
C SER A 146 -14.67 9.44 11.53
N GLN A 147 -15.26 9.00 10.40
CA GLN A 147 -15.45 9.84 9.22
C GLN A 147 -16.27 11.11 9.51
N LYS A 148 -17.16 11.08 10.52
CA LYS A 148 -17.99 12.23 10.92
C LYS A 148 -17.20 13.28 11.73
N LEU A 149 -15.98 12.98 12.13
CA LEU A 149 -15.12 13.85 12.93
C LEU A 149 -14.19 14.70 12.08
N VAL A 150 -14.10 14.43 10.79
CA VAL A 150 -13.23 15.16 9.87
C VAL A 150 -14.04 16.02 8.91
N ASP A 151 -13.45 17.14 8.49
CA ASP A 151 -14.06 18.07 7.55
C ASP A 151 -14.11 17.51 6.12
N SER A 152 -14.94 18.12 5.27
CA SER A 152 -14.93 17.83 3.83
C SER A 152 -13.52 18.11 3.27
N GLY A 153 -12.97 17.14 2.51
CA GLY A 153 -11.60 17.22 2.03
C GLY A 153 -10.62 16.40 2.86
N PHE A 154 -11.06 15.83 4.00
CA PHE A 154 -10.29 14.87 4.79
C PHE A 154 -11.04 13.55 4.97
N GLU A 155 -10.29 12.50 5.25
CA GLU A 155 -10.83 11.16 5.53
C GLU A 155 -10.02 10.47 6.63
N VAL A 156 -10.64 9.48 7.27
CA VAL A 156 -9.97 8.55 8.17
C VAL A 156 -9.83 7.22 7.44
N MET A 157 -8.63 6.67 7.41
CA MET A 157 -8.32 5.39 6.83
C MET A 157 -7.67 4.49 7.88
N ALA A 158 -7.93 3.19 7.84
CA ALA A 158 -7.25 2.22 8.69
C ALA A 158 -6.41 1.26 7.84
N SER A 159 -5.26 0.85 8.38
CA SER A 159 -4.44 -0.28 7.89
C SER A 159 -4.44 -1.38 8.95
N SER A 160 -3.64 -2.44 8.75
CA SER A 160 -3.46 -3.50 9.74
C SER A 160 -3.00 -2.95 11.11
N ILE A 161 -2.16 -1.93 11.13
CA ILE A 161 -1.48 -1.43 12.34
C ILE A 161 -1.75 0.04 12.68
N HIS A 162 -2.26 0.85 11.74
CA HIS A 162 -2.41 2.30 11.93
C HIS A 162 -3.80 2.81 11.56
N ILE A 163 -4.15 3.95 12.16
CA ILE A 163 -5.25 4.83 11.75
C ILE A 163 -4.63 6.09 11.19
N HIS A 164 -5.08 6.51 10.01
CA HIS A 164 -4.56 7.66 9.28
C HIS A 164 -5.65 8.73 9.18
N VAL A 165 -5.31 9.98 9.47
CA VAL A 165 -6.11 11.16 9.10
C VAL A 165 -5.39 11.86 7.96
N ARG A 166 -6.06 12.04 6.83
CA ARG A 166 -5.44 12.40 5.58
C ARG A 166 -6.36 13.20 4.65
N PRO A 167 -5.83 13.88 3.61
CA PRO A 167 -6.69 14.46 2.58
C PRO A 167 -7.43 13.36 1.82
N SER A 168 -8.71 13.59 1.54
CA SER A 168 -9.54 12.68 0.75
C SER A 168 -9.26 12.78 -0.75
N GLY A 169 -9.68 11.75 -1.51
CA GLY A 169 -9.55 11.73 -2.97
C GLY A 169 -8.20 11.24 -3.49
N TRP A 170 -7.32 10.80 -2.62
CA TRP A 170 -6.09 10.09 -2.96
C TRP A 170 -6.12 8.68 -2.39
N GLY A 171 -5.52 7.75 -3.11
CA GLY A 171 -5.39 6.37 -2.68
C GLY A 171 -4.09 5.75 -3.17
N LYS A 172 -3.79 4.56 -2.68
CA LYS A 172 -2.62 3.79 -3.14
C LYS A 172 -2.62 3.62 -4.65
N ALA A 173 -3.79 3.43 -5.28
CA ALA A 173 -3.91 3.21 -6.71
C ALA A 173 -3.54 4.45 -7.52
N GLU A 174 -4.09 5.61 -7.18
CA GLU A 174 -3.80 6.88 -7.83
C GLU A 174 -2.32 7.23 -7.68
N GLY A 175 -1.78 7.07 -6.47
CA GLY A 175 -0.37 7.29 -6.17
C GLY A 175 0.55 6.39 -6.97
N LEU A 176 0.25 5.09 -7.05
CA LEU A 176 1.03 4.13 -7.84
C LEU A 176 1.01 4.48 -9.32
N MET A 177 -0.17 4.70 -9.90
CA MET A 177 -0.28 5.04 -11.34
C MET A 177 0.51 6.31 -11.66
N ALA A 178 0.37 7.35 -10.85
CA ALA A 178 1.15 8.58 -11.02
C ALA A 178 2.65 8.35 -10.90
N ALA A 179 3.09 7.53 -9.95
CA ALA A 179 4.50 7.22 -9.72
C ALA A 179 5.13 6.33 -10.81
N LEU A 180 4.36 5.40 -11.36
CA LEU A 180 4.83 4.49 -12.42
C LEU A 180 4.90 5.15 -13.80
N GLN A 181 4.11 6.20 -14.07
CA GLN A 181 4.05 6.83 -15.39
C GLN A 181 5.42 7.13 -16.01
N PRO A 182 6.42 7.69 -15.31
CA PRO A 182 7.74 7.93 -15.86
C PRO A 182 8.65 6.68 -15.90
N VAL A 183 8.28 5.59 -15.24
CA VAL A 183 9.07 4.36 -15.11
C VAL A 183 8.65 3.31 -16.12
N ASP A 184 7.35 3.09 -16.26
CA ASP A 184 6.74 2.16 -17.20
C ASP A 184 5.34 2.67 -17.62
N ALA A 185 5.31 3.60 -18.56
CA ALA A 185 4.07 4.18 -19.07
C ALA A 185 3.16 3.14 -19.74
N GLU A 186 3.73 2.11 -20.36
CA GLU A 186 2.99 1.01 -21.00
C GLU A 186 2.19 0.22 -19.96
N ALA A 187 2.80 -0.10 -18.82
CA ALA A 187 2.10 -0.77 -17.73
C ALA A 187 0.90 0.04 -17.19
N CYS A 188 0.99 1.38 -17.26
CA CYS A 188 -0.10 2.27 -16.83
C CYS A 188 -1.27 2.32 -17.83
N THR A 189 -1.07 1.95 -19.11
CA THR A 189 -2.15 1.92 -20.12
C THR A 189 -3.04 0.69 -19.98
N THR A 190 -2.48 -0.44 -19.54
CA THR A 190 -3.19 -1.71 -19.33
C THR A 190 -2.91 -2.28 -17.94
N PRO A 191 -3.25 -1.55 -16.86
CA PRO A 191 -2.80 -1.93 -15.52
C PRO A 191 -3.29 -3.31 -15.08
N ASP A 192 -4.54 -3.68 -15.39
CA ASP A 192 -5.13 -5.00 -15.09
C ASP A 192 -4.49 -6.18 -15.87
N GLU A 193 -3.54 -5.93 -16.77
CA GLU A 193 -2.83 -6.95 -17.53
C GLU A 193 -1.32 -6.94 -17.24
N SER A 194 -0.80 -5.80 -16.80
CA SER A 194 0.64 -5.55 -16.68
C SER A 194 1.14 -5.39 -15.25
N ILE A 195 0.24 -5.04 -14.33
CA ILE A 195 0.57 -4.82 -12.92
C ILE A 195 -0.11 -5.90 -12.08
N LEU A 196 0.64 -6.62 -11.27
CA LEU A 196 0.11 -7.48 -10.22
C LEU A 196 0.32 -6.78 -8.88
N PHE A 197 -0.74 -6.66 -8.09
CA PHE A 197 -0.68 -6.06 -6.76
C PHE A 197 -0.87 -7.11 -5.67
N VAL A 198 -0.06 -6.99 -4.60
CA VAL A 198 -0.16 -7.82 -3.40
C VAL A 198 -0.36 -6.91 -2.18
N GLY A 199 -1.38 -7.18 -1.39
CA GLY A 199 -1.70 -6.43 -0.18
C GLY A 199 -2.39 -7.28 0.88
N ASP A 200 -2.66 -6.71 2.05
CA ASP A 200 -3.16 -7.46 3.21
C ASP A 200 -4.35 -6.83 3.92
N SER A 201 -4.63 -5.56 3.73
CA SER A 201 -5.56 -4.85 4.63
C SER A 201 -6.43 -3.79 3.94
N SER A 202 -7.21 -3.06 4.74
CA SER A 202 -8.25 -2.15 4.25
C SER A 202 -7.72 -0.92 3.51
N ASN A 203 -6.49 -0.47 3.76
CA ASN A 203 -5.88 0.63 3.01
C ASN A 203 -5.44 0.23 1.59
N ASP A 204 -5.51 -1.08 1.25
CA ASP A 204 -5.27 -1.60 -0.10
C ASP A 204 -6.53 -1.60 -0.99
N ARG A 205 -7.66 -1.20 -0.42
CA ARG A 205 -8.96 -1.21 -1.08
C ARG A 205 -8.93 -0.58 -2.47
N SER A 206 -8.30 0.60 -2.62
CA SER A 206 -8.21 1.28 -3.93
C SER A 206 -7.42 0.48 -4.96
N MET A 207 -6.38 -0.25 -4.52
CA MET A 207 -5.60 -1.15 -5.38
C MET A 207 -6.41 -2.37 -5.81
N PHE A 208 -7.13 -3.00 -4.89
CA PHE A 208 -7.99 -4.15 -5.19
C PHE A 208 -9.13 -3.77 -6.16
N ALA A 209 -9.73 -2.59 -5.94
CA ALA A 209 -10.76 -2.05 -6.84
C ALA A 209 -10.22 -1.75 -8.24
N ARG A 210 -8.99 -1.23 -8.33
CA ARG A 210 -8.35 -0.82 -9.57
C ARG A 210 -7.83 -1.99 -10.41
N LEU A 211 -7.27 -3.01 -9.75
CA LEU A 211 -6.60 -4.16 -10.38
C LEU A 211 -7.41 -5.46 -10.19
N ARG A 212 -8.68 -5.43 -10.63
CA ARG A 212 -9.61 -6.54 -10.38
C ARG A 212 -9.17 -7.88 -10.97
N ARG A 213 -8.34 -7.88 -12.01
CA ARG A 213 -7.86 -9.12 -12.67
C ARG A 213 -6.55 -9.64 -12.09
N THR A 214 -5.80 -8.79 -11.39
CA THR A 214 -4.42 -9.05 -10.97
C THR A 214 -4.15 -8.63 -9.52
N SER A 215 -5.21 -8.51 -8.70
CA SER A 215 -5.08 -8.25 -7.27
C SER A 215 -5.02 -9.55 -6.45
N VAL A 216 -4.07 -9.60 -5.54
CA VAL A 216 -3.82 -10.73 -4.64
C VAL A 216 -3.81 -10.22 -3.20
N GLY A 217 -4.62 -10.82 -2.34
CA GLY A 217 -4.47 -10.65 -0.90
C GLY A 217 -3.54 -11.73 -0.35
N VAL A 218 -2.59 -11.39 0.53
CA VAL A 218 -1.98 -12.41 1.38
C VAL A 218 -3.00 -12.89 2.41
N ARG A 219 -2.85 -14.12 2.94
CA ARG A 219 -3.89 -14.81 3.72
C ARG A 219 -4.49 -13.95 4.85
N ASN A 220 -3.71 -13.12 5.51
CA ASN A 220 -4.18 -12.24 6.59
C ASN A 220 -5.17 -11.16 6.12
N VAL A 221 -5.35 -10.90 4.82
CA VAL A 221 -6.42 -10.02 4.30
C VAL A 221 -7.81 -10.44 4.77
N SER A 222 -8.00 -11.72 5.09
CA SER A 222 -9.25 -12.26 5.60
C SER A 222 -9.72 -11.63 6.93
N HIS A 223 -8.85 -10.95 7.66
CA HIS A 223 -9.20 -10.24 8.88
C HIS A 223 -9.90 -8.89 8.62
N PHE A 224 -9.83 -8.38 7.39
CA PHE A 224 -10.30 -7.04 7.01
C PHE A 224 -11.49 -7.03 6.04
N LEU A 225 -12.18 -8.17 5.85
CA LEU A 225 -13.27 -8.30 4.87
C LEU A 225 -14.40 -7.29 5.10
N ALA A 226 -14.75 -7.02 6.35
CA ALA A 226 -15.80 -6.07 6.70
C ALA A 226 -15.44 -4.62 6.32
N GLU A 227 -14.16 -4.27 6.36
CA GLU A 227 -13.65 -2.94 6.01
C GLU A 227 -13.47 -2.78 4.50
N LEU A 228 -13.14 -3.87 3.81
CA LEU A 228 -12.97 -3.90 2.35
C LEU A 228 -14.31 -3.85 1.61
N GLY A 229 -15.39 -4.40 2.20
CA GLY A 229 -16.71 -4.44 1.58
C GLY A 229 -16.68 -5.18 0.25
N ASP A 230 -17.10 -4.53 -0.85
CA ASP A 230 -17.15 -5.13 -2.19
C ASP A 230 -15.80 -5.10 -2.94
N ASP A 231 -14.82 -4.36 -2.41
CA ASP A 231 -13.52 -4.18 -3.05
C ASP A 231 -12.48 -5.19 -2.52
N LEU A 232 -12.84 -6.48 -2.59
CA LEU A 232 -11.97 -7.59 -2.21
C LEU A 232 -10.92 -7.88 -3.28
N PRO A 233 -9.73 -8.38 -2.91
CA PRO A 233 -8.78 -8.92 -3.89
C PRO A 233 -9.40 -10.11 -4.63
N THR A 234 -9.04 -10.27 -5.90
CA THR A 234 -9.57 -11.38 -6.70
C THR A 234 -9.00 -12.71 -6.24
N PHE A 235 -7.71 -12.73 -5.87
CA PHE A 235 -7.01 -13.93 -5.44
C PHE A 235 -6.50 -13.79 -4.00
N ILE A 236 -6.29 -14.94 -3.35
CA ILE A 236 -5.73 -15.02 -1.99
C ILE A 236 -4.67 -16.12 -1.92
N THR A 237 -3.53 -15.83 -1.27
CA THR A 237 -2.45 -16.80 -1.04
C THR A 237 -2.81 -17.83 0.03
N GLU A 238 -2.08 -18.94 0.10
CA GLU A 238 -2.24 -19.94 1.17
C GLU A 238 -1.59 -19.48 2.46
N ALA A 239 -0.40 -18.86 2.37
CA ALA A 239 0.33 -18.36 3.53
C ALA A 239 0.06 -16.86 3.77
N GLU A 240 0.37 -16.44 4.99
CA GLU A 240 0.25 -15.05 5.44
C GLU A 240 1.53 -14.26 5.17
N SER A 241 1.40 -12.94 5.13
CA SER A 241 2.50 -11.97 5.17
C SER A 241 3.60 -12.29 4.13
N ALA A 242 4.87 -12.15 4.48
CA ALA A 242 5.99 -12.37 3.57
C ALA A 242 6.05 -13.80 2.97
N LYS A 243 5.48 -14.81 3.64
CA LYS A 243 5.38 -16.16 3.08
C LYS A 243 4.39 -16.20 1.91
N GLY A 244 3.23 -15.53 2.05
CA GLY A 244 2.26 -15.37 0.97
C GLY A 244 2.83 -14.55 -0.19
N PHE A 245 3.55 -13.47 0.10
CA PHE A 245 4.28 -12.71 -0.92
C PHE A 245 5.28 -13.59 -1.68
N ALA A 246 6.02 -14.46 -0.98
CA ALA A 246 6.96 -15.39 -1.61
C ALA A 246 6.27 -16.42 -2.53
N GLU A 247 5.01 -16.80 -2.30
CA GLU A 247 4.23 -17.62 -3.24
C GLU A 247 4.04 -16.88 -4.56
N VAL A 248 3.67 -15.59 -4.49
CA VAL A 248 3.45 -14.76 -5.67
C VAL A 248 4.74 -14.57 -6.46
N VAL A 249 5.85 -14.29 -5.79
CA VAL A 249 7.16 -14.13 -6.43
C VAL A 249 7.57 -15.41 -7.15
N ARG A 250 7.46 -16.58 -6.50
CA ARG A 250 7.79 -17.87 -7.13
C ARG A 250 6.96 -18.13 -8.39
N ALA A 251 5.66 -17.85 -8.35
CA ALA A 251 4.78 -18.06 -9.50
C ALA A 251 5.13 -17.13 -10.67
N LEU A 252 5.44 -15.85 -10.39
CA LEU A 252 5.89 -14.90 -11.41
C LEU A 252 7.20 -15.36 -12.07
N LEU A 253 8.18 -15.76 -11.28
CA LEU A 253 9.49 -16.20 -11.77
C LEU A 253 9.40 -17.49 -12.59
N ALA A 254 8.46 -18.38 -12.28
CA ALA A 254 8.21 -19.60 -13.05
C ALA A 254 7.71 -19.35 -14.49
N THR A 255 7.35 -18.12 -14.81
CA THR A 255 6.87 -17.72 -16.16
C THR A 255 7.93 -17.02 -17.00
N ARG A 256 9.20 -16.97 -16.54
CA ARG A 256 10.31 -16.24 -17.18
C ARG A 256 11.36 -17.17 -17.78
#